data_e2d980dadfd40479dfdb68e711296205
#
_entry.id   e2d980dadfd40479dfdb68e711296205
#
_cell.length_a   1.000
_cell.length_b   1.000
_cell.length_c   1.000
_cell.angle_alpha   90.00
_cell.angle_beta   90.00
_cell.angle_gamma   90.00
#
_symmetry.space_group_name_H-M   'P 1'
#
loop_
_entity.id
_entity.type
_entity.pdbx_description
1 polymer ?
#
loop_
_entity_poly.entity_id
_entity_poly.type
_entity_poly.pdbx_seq_one_letter_code
_entity_poly.pdbx_strand_id
1 'polypeptide(L)'
;MTNDSPLSDIKIGEVTATWSKANNLKTNYFISTDSTNTRAKTAAFEQEELENEFVLYVADDQTQGRGRFDRTWTSPTAGGGLLSTWSFSVTQTPSPHMTAKVGMALYNAAKSTWQSLPFSLKAPNDLFIGDKKIAGILVETVTQGTEHRLLIGIGFNVLSHPTDIQTSTHLVKNLARTAPLLGEDWILFVDRLLFELTMIVPLAHENLTSTQEANFVELANLNPLVQKKFTTFSEIIKNI
;
A
#
# COMPACT_ATOMS: atom_id res chain seq x y z
N MET A 1 13.22 5.50 -34.12
CA MET A 1 12.72 4.14 -33.81
C MET A 1 12.02 4.23 -32.48
N THR A 2 10.70 4.37 -32.49
CA THR A 2 9.86 4.49 -31.31
C THR A 2 9.77 3.12 -30.67
N ASN A 3 10.35 2.98 -29.49
CA ASN A 3 10.24 1.78 -28.67
C ASN A 3 8.85 1.76 -28.01
N ASP A 4 7.82 1.49 -28.80
CA ASP A 4 6.50 1.10 -28.29
C ASP A 4 6.55 -0.37 -27.87
N SER A 5 7.27 -0.68 -26.79
CA SER A 5 7.09 -1.97 -26.13
C SER A 5 5.74 -1.89 -25.38
N PRO A 6 4.78 -2.76 -25.73
CA PRO A 6 3.48 -2.71 -25.09
C PRO A 6 3.66 -3.00 -23.58
N LEU A 7 2.97 -2.22 -22.73
CA LEU A 7 2.89 -2.39 -21.27
C LEU A 7 2.48 -3.83 -20.85
N SER A 8 2.08 -4.68 -21.79
CA SER A 8 1.66 -6.07 -21.58
C SER A 8 2.72 -6.97 -20.97
N ASP A 9 4.01 -6.64 -21.11
CA ASP A 9 5.12 -7.48 -20.63
C ASP A 9 5.71 -6.96 -19.32
N ILE A 10 5.27 -5.79 -18.84
CA ILE A 10 5.75 -5.20 -17.59
C ILE A 10 5.00 -5.83 -16.42
N LYS A 11 5.76 -6.33 -15.45
CA LYS A 11 5.24 -6.81 -14.17
C LYS A 11 5.64 -5.87 -13.05
N ILE A 12 4.66 -5.27 -12.42
CA ILE A 12 4.86 -4.26 -11.37
C ILE A 12 5.63 -4.84 -10.17
N GLY A 13 5.36 -6.10 -9.81
CA GLY A 13 6.09 -6.79 -8.75
C GLY A 13 7.57 -6.95 -9.08
N GLU A 14 7.90 -7.39 -10.30
CA GLU A 14 9.28 -7.56 -10.76
C GLU A 14 10.05 -6.23 -10.83
N VAL A 15 9.41 -5.17 -11.35
CA VAL A 15 10.01 -3.82 -11.39
C VAL A 15 10.29 -3.31 -9.97
N THR A 16 9.33 -3.50 -9.05
CA THR A 16 9.49 -3.11 -7.65
C THR A 16 10.59 -3.90 -6.94
N ALA A 17 10.68 -5.21 -7.20
CA ALA A 17 11.76 -6.05 -6.67
C ALA A 17 13.14 -5.63 -7.22
N THR A 18 13.22 -5.27 -8.49
CA THR A 18 14.45 -4.78 -9.12
C THR A 18 14.90 -3.46 -8.51
N TRP A 19 13.96 -2.51 -8.34
CA TRP A 19 14.20 -1.25 -7.64
C TRP A 19 14.72 -1.48 -6.22
N SER A 20 14.06 -2.34 -5.46
CA SER A 20 14.43 -2.64 -4.07
C SER A 20 15.84 -3.21 -3.97
N LYS A 21 16.21 -4.16 -4.84
CA LYS A 21 17.56 -4.73 -4.91
C LYS A 21 18.62 -3.69 -5.29
N ALA A 22 18.29 -2.78 -6.24
CA ALA A 22 19.19 -1.70 -6.64
C ALA A 22 19.47 -0.71 -5.48
N ASN A 23 18.55 -0.60 -4.52
CA ASN A 23 18.70 0.18 -3.29
C ASN A 23 19.24 -0.63 -2.08
N ASN A 24 19.77 -1.85 -2.33
CA ASN A 24 20.30 -2.75 -1.31
C ASN A 24 19.29 -3.11 -0.20
N LEU A 25 18.01 -3.15 -0.52
CA LEU A 25 16.97 -3.54 0.41
C LEU A 25 16.76 -5.07 0.37
N LYS A 26 16.62 -5.69 1.54
CA LYS A 26 16.26 -7.11 1.62
C LYS A 26 14.89 -7.33 0.99
N THR A 27 14.80 -8.23 0.00
CA THR A 27 13.60 -8.42 -0.81
C THR A 27 13.34 -9.87 -1.12
N ASN A 28 12.12 -10.30 -0.83
CA ASN A 28 11.57 -11.60 -1.21
C ASN A 28 10.55 -11.39 -2.35
N TYR A 29 10.91 -11.81 -3.57
CA TYR A 29 10.06 -11.72 -4.75
C TYR A 29 9.49 -13.07 -5.14
N PHE A 30 8.18 -13.10 -5.44
CA PHE A 30 7.42 -14.29 -5.83
C PHE A 30 6.71 -14.05 -7.17
N ILE A 31 6.83 -14.98 -8.11
CA ILE A 31 6.00 -14.98 -9.32
C ILE A 31 4.53 -15.21 -8.93
N SER A 32 4.28 -16.13 -8.00
CA SER A 32 2.96 -16.36 -7.38
C SER A 32 3.13 -16.85 -5.95
N THR A 33 2.24 -16.45 -5.06
CA THR A 33 2.20 -16.90 -3.66
C THR A 33 0.74 -16.92 -3.16
N ASP A 34 0.53 -17.44 -1.96
CA ASP A 34 -0.76 -17.33 -1.26
C ASP A 34 -1.06 -15.87 -0.91
N SER A 35 -0.20 -15.23 -0.12
CA SER A 35 -0.29 -13.82 0.26
C SER A 35 1.07 -13.33 0.75
N THR A 36 1.49 -12.14 0.33
CA THR A 36 2.73 -11.50 0.82
C THR A 36 2.69 -11.25 2.33
N ASN A 37 1.53 -10.89 2.91
CA ASN A 37 1.36 -10.78 4.35
C ASN A 37 1.51 -12.14 5.07
N THR A 38 1.00 -13.22 4.48
CA THR A 38 1.18 -14.57 5.05
C THR A 38 2.65 -14.96 5.04
N ARG A 39 3.38 -14.71 3.94
CA ARG A 39 4.83 -14.97 3.86
C ARG A 39 5.61 -14.18 4.89
N ALA A 40 5.38 -12.87 4.96
CA ALA A 40 6.02 -12.01 5.96
C ALA A 40 5.71 -12.44 7.40
N LYS A 41 4.46 -12.83 7.67
CA LYS A 41 4.04 -13.32 8.99
C LYS A 41 4.73 -14.63 9.38
N THR A 42 4.87 -15.57 8.43
CA THR A 42 5.53 -16.85 8.67
C THR A 42 7.02 -16.64 8.96
N ALA A 43 7.69 -15.77 8.21
CA ALA A 43 9.13 -15.51 8.35
C ALA A 43 9.49 -14.55 9.49
N ALA A 44 8.52 -13.87 10.09
CA ALA A 44 8.73 -12.69 10.97
C ALA A 44 9.79 -12.87 12.08
N PHE A 45 10.02 -14.10 12.55
CA PHE A 45 10.99 -14.41 13.61
C PHE A 45 12.03 -15.45 13.18
N GLU A 46 12.15 -15.73 11.88
CA GLU A 46 13.29 -16.47 11.36
C GLU A 46 14.57 -15.62 11.48
N GLN A 47 15.71 -16.28 11.64
CA GLN A 47 16.99 -15.58 11.88
C GLN A 47 17.28 -14.53 10.80
N GLU A 48 17.05 -14.88 9.54
CA GLU A 48 17.29 -13.99 8.40
C GLU A 48 16.42 -12.72 8.45
N GLU A 49 15.19 -12.83 8.97
CA GLU A 49 14.28 -11.70 9.13
C GLU A 49 14.72 -10.80 10.31
N LEU A 50 15.15 -11.42 11.42
CA LEU A 50 15.59 -10.71 12.62
C LEU A 50 16.88 -9.91 12.40
N GLU A 51 17.74 -10.31 11.47
CA GLU A 51 18.96 -9.60 11.10
C GLU A 51 18.67 -8.31 10.28
N ASN A 52 17.44 -8.10 9.83
CA ASN A 52 17.06 -6.98 8.99
C ASN A 52 15.96 -6.13 9.65
N GLU A 53 16.20 -4.82 9.77
CA GLU A 53 15.20 -3.86 10.26
C GLU A 53 14.02 -3.73 9.30
N PHE A 54 14.27 -3.93 8.01
CA PHE A 54 13.28 -3.86 6.94
C PHE A 54 13.43 -5.00 5.95
N VAL A 55 12.30 -5.61 5.58
CA VAL A 55 12.23 -6.61 4.49
C VAL A 55 11.00 -6.34 3.63
N LEU A 56 11.19 -6.33 2.31
CA LEU A 56 10.11 -6.23 1.34
C LEU A 56 9.72 -7.61 0.82
N TYR A 57 8.43 -7.93 0.94
CA TYR A 57 7.80 -9.06 0.26
C TYR A 57 6.98 -8.53 -0.89
N VAL A 58 7.20 -9.02 -2.11
CA VAL A 58 6.47 -8.58 -3.29
C VAL A 58 6.15 -9.75 -4.20
N ALA A 59 4.97 -9.73 -4.82
CA ALA A 59 4.52 -10.79 -5.72
C ALA A 59 3.88 -10.22 -6.99
N ASP A 60 3.92 -11.00 -8.09
CA ASP A 60 3.16 -10.70 -9.30
C ASP A 60 1.71 -11.18 -9.17
N ASP A 61 1.48 -12.25 -8.39
CA ASP A 61 0.16 -12.82 -8.17
C ASP A 61 -0.02 -13.35 -6.75
N GLN A 62 -1.25 -13.22 -6.22
CA GLN A 62 -1.66 -13.81 -4.95
C GLN A 62 -2.91 -14.68 -5.13
N THR A 63 -2.80 -15.95 -4.78
CA THR A 63 -3.90 -16.92 -4.88
C THR A 63 -4.87 -16.86 -3.69
N GLN A 64 -4.43 -16.33 -2.55
CA GLN A 64 -5.22 -16.17 -1.32
C GLN A 64 -4.96 -14.79 -0.70
N GLY A 65 -5.08 -13.73 -1.51
CA GLY A 65 -4.89 -12.36 -1.07
C GLY A 65 -5.80 -12.03 0.13
N ARG A 66 -5.25 -11.34 1.14
CA ARG A 66 -5.94 -11.05 2.41
C ARG A 66 -6.32 -9.59 2.52
N GLY A 67 -7.48 -9.35 3.10
CA GLY A 67 -7.97 -8.05 3.54
C GLY A 67 -8.33 -8.06 5.03
N ARG A 68 -8.90 -6.97 5.54
CA ARG A 68 -9.37 -6.88 6.93
C ARG A 68 -10.63 -7.73 7.14
N PHE A 69 -10.81 -8.23 8.40
CA PHE A 69 -12.02 -8.96 8.81
C PHE A 69 -12.31 -10.16 7.89
N ASP A 70 -11.28 -10.97 7.61
CA ASP A 70 -11.35 -12.17 6.76
C ASP A 70 -11.86 -11.93 5.32
N ARG A 71 -11.88 -10.67 4.88
CA ARG A 71 -12.15 -10.35 3.47
C ARG A 71 -10.98 -10.77 2.61
N THR A 72 -11.29 -11.16 1.38
CA THR A 72 -10.27 -11.47 0.38
C THR A 72 -9.86 -10.21 -0.38
N TRP A 73 -8.57 -10.07 -0.64
CA TRP A 73 -8.07 -9.17 -1.69
C TRP A 73 -8.03 -9.94 -3.01
N THR A 74 -8.82 -9.52 -3.97
CA THR A 74 -8.75 -10.05 -5.33
C THR A 74 -7.64 -9.34 -6.09
N SER A 75 -6.62 -10.08 -6.52
CA SER A 75 -5.52 -9.54 -7.30
C SER A 75 -5.98 -9.11 -8.69
N PRO A 76 -5.38 -8.07 -9.29
CA PRO A 76 -5.53 -7.81 -10.72
C PRO A 76 -4.91 -8.96 -11.53
N THR A 77 -4.94 -8.88 -12.86
CA THR A 77 -4.18 -9.81 -13.72
C THR A 77 -2.73 -9.89 -13.23
N ALA A 78 -2.14 -11.09 -13.23
CA ALA A 78 -0.79 -11.33 -12.74
C ALA A 78 0.22 -10.31 -13.29
N GLY A 79 0.98 -9.67 -12.40
CA GLY A 79 1.88 -8.56 -12.72
C GLY A 79 1.21 -7.19 -12.89
N GLY A 80 -0.13 -7.12 -12.92
CA GLY A 80 -0.87 -5.87 -13.15
C GLY A 80 -0.97 -4.92 -11.96
N GLY A 81 -0.46 -5.29 -10.80
CA GLY A 81 -0.51 -4.46 -9.59
C GLY A 81 0.66 -4.65 -8.67
N LEU A 82 0.80 -3.75 -7.68
CA LEU A 82 1.69 -3.94 -6.56
C LEU A 82 0.98 -4.79 -5.51
N LEU A 83 1.49 -5.99 -5.29
CA LEU A 83 1.07 -6.90 -4.23
C LEU A 83 2.26 -7.05 -3.28
N SER A 84 2.25 -6.28 -2.20
CA SER A 84 3.45 -6.15 -1.36
C SER A 84 3.15 -6.17 0.13
N THR A 85 4.15 -6.58 0.92
CA THR A 85 4.19 -6.40 2.37
C THR A 85 5.54 -5.81 2.75
N TRP A 86 5.50 -4.67 3.43
CA TRP A 86 6.62 -3.92 3.97
C TRP A 86 6.75 -4.28 5.44
N SER A 87 7.74 -5.11 5.75
CA SER A 87 7.95 -5.68 7.09
C SER A 87 9.03 -4.89 7.82
N PHE A 88 8.68 -4.30 8.96
CA PHE A 88 9.59 -3.50 9.77
C PHE A 88 9.74 -4.08 11.17
N SER A 89 10.98 -4.14 11.68
CA SER A 89 11.22 -4.35 13.10
C SER A 89 10.77 -3.10 13.87
N VAL A 90 10.03 -3.28 14.96
CA VAL A 90 9.59 -2.19 15.82
C VAL A 90 9.79 -2.57 17.29
N THR A 91 10.14 -1.59 18.12
CA THR A 91 10.49 -1.82 19.53
C THR A 91 9.29 -1.85 20.48
N GLN A 92 8.12 -1.44 20.00
CA GLN A 92 6.88 -1.38 20.78
C GLN A 92 5.69 -1.79 19.92
N THR A 93 4.63 -2.27 20.56
CA THR A 93 3.39 -2.60 19.87
C THR A 93 2.80 -1.37 19.17
N PRO A 94 2.55 -1.45 17.86
CA PRO A 94 1.97 -0.34 17.11
C PRO A 94 0.59 0.07 17.62
N SER A 95 0.33 1.38 17.56
CA SER A 95 -0.95 2.00 17.89
C SER A 95 -2.08 1.52 16.96
N PRO A 96 -3.33 1.46 17.42
CA PRO A 96 -4.50 1.25 16.57
C PRO A 96 -4.62 2.25 15.40
N HIS A 97 -4.00 3.43 15.53
CA HIS A 97 -3.99 4.47 14.49
C HIS A 97 -3.00 4.17 13.34
N MET A 98 -2.21 3.09 13.42
CA MET A 98 -1.19 2.80 12.41
C MET A 98 -1.78 2.62 11.00
N THR A 99 -2.96 2.03 10.85
CA THR A 99 -3.63 1.92 9.56
C THR A 99 -3.92 3.30 8.94
N ALA A 100 -4.33 4.28 9.75
CA ALA A 100 -4.58 5.65 9.27
C ALA A 100 -3.27 6.35 8.88
N LYS A 101 -2.19 6.16 9.66
CA LYS A 101 -0.84 6.68 9.31
C LYS A 101 -0.39 6.13 7.95
N VAL A 102 -0.50 4.82 7.74
CA VAL A 102 -0.15 4.18 6.45
C VAL A 102 -1.04 4.69 5.32
N GLY A 103 -2.33 4.92 5.58
CA GLY A 103 -3.26 5.50 4.61
C GLY A 103 -2.81 6.88 4.13
N MET A 104 -2.42 7.76 5.07
CA MET A 104 -1.86 9.08 4.73
C MET A 104 -0.53 8.98 3.99
N ALA A 105 0.36 8.09 4.40
CA ALA A 105 1.65 7.85 3.74
C ALA A 105 1.45 7.41 2.28
N LEU A 106 0.55 6.45 2.04
CA LEU A 106 0.22 5.99 0.69
C LEU A 106 -0.42 7.10 -0.16
N TYR A 107 -1.34 7.89 0.45
CA TYR A 107 -1.94 9.05 -0.22
C TYR A 107 -0.87 10.07 -0.61
N ASN A 108 0.03 10.44 0.30
CA ASN A 108 1.08 11.42 0.06
C ASN A 108 2.01 10.96 -1.07
N ALA A 109 2.48 9.72 -1.04
CA ALA A 109 3.31 9.13 -2.09
C ALA A 109 2.61 9.15 -3.46
N ALA A 110 1.34 8.73 -3.52
CA ALA A 110 0.56 8.71 -4.75
C ALA A 110 0.27 10.13 -5.26
N LYS A 111 -0.20 11.03 -4.38
CA LYS A 111 -0.58 12.41 -4.75
C LYS A 111 0.61 13.24 -5.17
N SER A 112 1.77 13.08 -4.54
CA SER A 112 2.99 13.80 -4.93
C SER A 112 3.57 13.30 -6.26
N THR A 113 3.29 12.04 -6.65
CA THR A 113 3.73 11.48 -7.94
C THR A 113 2.75 11.84 -9.06
N TRP A 114 1.45 11.64 -8.85
CA TRP A 114 0.41 11.88 -9.85
C TRP A 114 -0.53 12.99 -9.37
N GLN A 115 -0.02 14.23 -9.38
CA GLN A 115 -0.68 15.40 -8.78
C GLN A 115 -2.06 15.72 -9.35
N SER A 116 -2.27 15.44 -10.64
CA SER A 116 -3.53 15.70 -11.33
C SER A 116 -4.66 14.75 -10.95
N LEU A 117 -4.35 13.56 -10.37
CA LEU A 117 -5.37 12.58 -10.04
C LEU A 117 -6.10 12.94 -8.74
N PRO A 118 -7.44 12.76 -8.69
CA PRO A 118 -8.27 13.09 -7.54
C PRO A 118 -8.24 11.97 -6.50
N PHE A 119 -7.08 11.77 -5.86
CA PHE A 119 -6.95 10.81 -4.77
C PHE A 119 -7.73 11.23 -3.54
N SER A 120 -8.25 10.26 -2.80
CA SER A 120 -8.92 10.43 -1.51
C SER A 120 -8.78 9.17 -0.66
N LEU A 121 -8.96 9.29 0.64
CA LEU A 121 -9.01 8.14 1.54
C LEU A 121 -10.47 7.72 1.78
N LYS A 122 -10.73 6.43 1.75
CA LYS A 122 -11.93 5.85 2.33
C LYS A 122 -11.52 5.03 3.54
N ALA A 123 -11.88 5.57 4.70
CA ALA A 123 -11.56 4.92 5.96
C ALA A 123 -12.11 3.47 6.02
N PRO A 124 -11.37 2.59 6.68
CA PRO A 124 -10.14 2.88 7.42
C PRO A 124 -8.85 2.72 6.59
N ASN A 125 -8.88 2.08 5.43
CA ASN A 125 -7.71 1.45 4.84
C ASN A 125 -7.69 1.43 3.32
N ASP A 126 -8.49 2.26 2.65
CA ASP A 126 -8.61 2.23 1.20
C ASP A 126 -8.22 3.56 0.56
N LEU A 127 -7.44 3.51 -0.52
CA LEU A 127 -7.16 4.65 -1.39
C LEU A 127 -8.10 4.60 -2.61
N PHE A 128 -8.64 5.74 -2.95
CA PHE A 128 -9.59 5.92 -4.06
C PHE A 128 -9.05 6.93 -5.09
N ILE A 129 -9.49 6.76 -6.34
CA ILE A 129 -9.49 7.80 -7.37
C ILE A 129 -10.95 8.05 -7.74
N GLY A 130 -11.44 9.27 -7.51
CA GLY A 130 -12.86 9.54 -7.64
C GLY A 130 -13.68 8.62 -6.72
N ASP A 131 -14.68 7.95 -7.25
CA ASP A 131 -15.58 7.02 -6.56
C ASP A 131 -15.11 5.55 -6.56
N LYS A 132 -13.90 5.26 -7.08
CA LYS A 132 -13.39 3.90 -7.25
C LYS A 132 -12.15 3.61 -6.45
N LYS A 133 -12.11 2.44 -5.82
CA LYS A 133 -10.96 1.93 -5.08
C LYS A 133 -9.81 1.60 -6.03
N ILE A 134 -8.62 2.11 -5.70
CA ILE A 134 -7.38 1.80 -6.42
C ILE A 134 -6.41 0.97 -5.58
N ALA A 135 -6.40 1.17 -4.25
CA ALA A 135 -5.55 0.40 -3.36
C ALA A 135 -6.24 0.06 -2.04
N GLY A 136 -5.77 -1.01 -1.41
CA GLY A 136 -6.16 -1.43 -0.07
C GLY A 136 -4.93 -1.67 0.80
N ILE A 137 -5.07 -1.42 2.10
CA ILE A 137 -4.02 -1.53 3.11
C ILE A 137 -4.43 -2.59 4.14
N LEU A 138 -3.50 -3.45 4.50
CA LEU A 138 -3.65 -4.42 5.59
C LEU A 138 -2.45 -4.29 6.54
N VAL A 139 -2.67 -3.67 7.69
CA VAL A 139 -1.65 -3.57 8.76
C VAL A 139 -1.86 -4.69 9.76
N GLU A 140 -0.84 -5.50 9.96
CA GLU A 140 -0.79 -6.55 10.99
C GLU A 140 0.47 -6.36 11.85
N THR A 141 0.42 -6.83 13.08
CA THR A 141 1.58 -6.91 13.97
C THR A 141 1.72 -8.35 14.43
N VAL A 142 2.94 -8.87 14.38
CA VAL A 142 3.28 -10.15 14.99
C VAL A 142 4.27 -9.91 16.13
N THR A 143 4.11 -10.68 17.20
CA THR A 143 4.90 -10.52 18.44
C THR A 143 5.41 -11.87 18.92
N GLN A 144 6.69 -11.93 19.28
CA GLN A 144 7.30 -13.10 19.93
C GLN A 144 8.21 -12.59 21.06
N GLY A 145 7.78 -12.82 22.30
CA GLY A 145 8.48 -12.25 23.47
C GLY A 145 8.46 -10.71 23.43
N THR A 146 9.62 -10.11 23.39
CA THR A 146 9.83 -8.65 23.29
C THR A 146 9.98 -8.14 21.85
N GLU A 147 10.07 -9.05 20.89
CA GLU A 147 10.24 -8.72 19.48
C GLU A 147 8.88 -8.47 18.80
N HIS A 148 8.81 -7.40 18.03
CA HIS A 148 7.62 -7.04 17.27
C HIS A 148 7.99 -6.77 15.80
N ARG A 149 7.16 -7.28 14.89
CA ARG A 149 7.23 -6.94 13.47
C ARG A 149 5.92 -6.30 13.02
N LEU A 150 6.04 -5.13 12.43
CA LEU A 150 4.94 -4.41 11.81
C LEU A 150 4.90 -4.79 10.32
N LEU A 151 3.79 -5.41 9.90
CA LEU A 151 3.56 -5.86 8.54
C LEU A 151 2.56 -4.92 7.87
N ILE A 152 3.02 -4.18 6.85
CA ILE A 152 2.20 -3.23 6.10
C ILE A 152 1.93 -3.82 4.72
N GLY A 153 0.79 -4.50 4.56
CA GLY A 153 0.33 -5.02 3.29
C GLY A 153 -0.28 -3.91 2.43
N ILE A 154 0.15 -3.80 1.18
CA ILE A 154 -0.38 -2.85 0.19
C ILE A 154 -0.69 -3.60 -1.10
N GLY A 155 -2.00 -3.64 -1.45
CA GLY A 155 -2.45 -4.03 -2.77
C GLY A 155 -2.82 -2.78 -3.56
N PHE A 156 -2.16 -2.52 -4.70
CA PHE A 156 -2.39 -1.33 -5.52
C PHE A 156 -2.59 -1.74 -6.98
N ASN A 157 -3.74 -1.43 -7.54
CA ASN A 157 -4.07 -1.71 -8.94
C ASN A 157 -3.36 -0.71 -9.86
N VAL A 158 -2.42 -1.16 -10.68
CA VAL A 158 -1.56 -0.29 -11.51
C VAL A 158 -1.92 -0.39 -12.99
N LEU A 159 -1.71 -1.53 -13.62
CA LEU A 159 -1.95 -1.77 -15.04
C LEU A 159 -3.36 -2.33 -15.29
N SER A 160 -3.91 -3.04 -14.32
CA SER A 160 -5.23 -3.66 -14.38
C SER A 160 -5.92 -3.68 -13.01
N HIS A 161 -7.18 -4.04 -12.95
CA HIS A 161 -7.97 -4.28 -11.74
C HIS A 161 -8.91 -5.47 -11.97
N PRO A 162 -9.42 -6.12 -10.91
CA PRO A 162 -10.41 -7.17 -11.04
C PRO A 162 -11.66 -6.67 -11.77
N THR A 163 -12.01 -7.30 -12.87
CA THR A 163 -13.11 -6.84 -13.77
C THR A 163 -14.50 -7.11 -13.20
N ASP A 164 -14.62 -8.07 -12.30
CA ASP A 164 -15.84 -8.42 -11.57
C ASP A 164 -16.17 -7.45 -10.43
N ILE A 165 -15.20 -6.60 -10.01
CA ILE A 165 -15.38 -5.60 -8.97
C ILE A 165 -15.62 -4.22 -9.59
N GLN A 166 -16.88 -3.87 -9.85
CA GLN A 166 -17.26 -2.61 -10.50
C GLN A 166 -16.83 -1.34 -9.73
N THR A 167 -16.60 -1.46 -8.42
CA THR A 167 -16.17 -0.36 -7.55
C THR A 167 -14.65 -0.18 -7.53
N SER A 168 -13.91 -0.92 -8.35
CA SER A 168 -12.45 -0.81 -8.46
C SER A 168 -12.01 -0.11 -9.74
N THR A 169 -10.78 0.39 -9.74
CA THR A 169 -10.09 0.97 -10.89
C THR A 169 -8.60 0.68 -10.81
N HIS A 170 -7.83 1.08 -11.83
CA HIS A 170 -6.38 0.99 -11.86
C HIS A 170 -5.74 2.30 -12.35
N LEU A 171 -4.47 2.50 -12.02
CA LEU A 171 -3.75 3.76 -12.24
C LEU A 171 -3.75 4.17 -13.72
N VAL A 172 -3.29 3.29 -14.61
CA VAL A 172 -3.13 3.59 -16.05
C VAL A 172 -4.44 4.05 -16.69
N LYS A 173 -5.58 3.50 -16.28
CA LYS A 173 -6.89 3.91 -16.77
C LYS A 173 -7.24 5.37 -16.45
N ASN A 174 -6.68 5.89 -15.36
CA ASN A 174 -6.98 7.25 -14.86
C ASN A 174 -5.95 8.27 -15.30
N LEU A 175 -4.82 7.85 -15.87
CA LEU A 175 -3.84 8.75 -16.45
C LEU A 175 -4.32 9.29 -17.82
N ALA A 176 -3.91 10.51 -18.14
CA ALA A 176 -4.16 11.07 -19.46
C ALA A 176 -3.39 10.28 -20.53
N ARG A 177 -3.98 10.08 -21.72
CA ARG A 177 -3.29 9.43 -22.84
C ARG A 177 -2.01 10.15 -23.28
N THR A 178 -1.93 11.46 -23.02
CA THR A 178 -0.77 12.32 -23.29
C THR A 178 0.32 12.25 -22.23
N ALA A 179 0.03 11.60 -21.09
CA ALA A 179 0.96 11.38 -19.98
C ALA A 179 0.80 9.92 -19.49
N PRO A 180 1.28 8.94 -20.25
CA PRO A 180 1.22 7.54 -19.87
C PRO A 180 2.12 7.27 -18.66
N LEU A 181 1.91 6.16 -17.97
CA LEU A 181 2.79 5.71 -16.90
C LEU A 181 4.18 5.41 -17.46
N LEU A 182 5.19 6.10 -16.95
CA LEU A 182 6.60 5.83 -17.24
C LEU A 182 7.20 4.97 -16.11
N GLY A 183 8.25 4.21 -16.44
CA GLY A 183 8.98 3.43 -15.44
C GLY A 183 9.55 4.29 -14.32
N GLU A 184 10.03 5.49 -14.65
CA GLU A 184 10.55 6.48 -13.69
C GLU A 184 9.47 7.01 -12.73
N ASP A 185 8.22 7.18 -13.18
CA ASP A 185 7.10 7.57 -12.30
C ASP A 185 6.83 6.50 -11.26
N TRP A 186 6.91 5.21 -11.68
CA TRP A 186 6.72 4.10 -10.75
C TRP A 186 7.85 4.03 -9.72
N ILE A 187 9.10 4.18 -10.15
CA ILE A 187 10.25 4.23 -9.26
C ILE A 187 10.12 5.39 -8.28
N LEU A 188 9.77 6.58 -8.76
CA LEU A 188 9.53 7.75 -7.90
C LEU A 188 8.42 7.51 -6.87
N PHE A 189 7.35 6.82 -7.26
CA PHE A 189 6.28 6.47 -6.33
C PHE A 189 6.76 5.52 -5.23
N VAL A 190 7.49 4.45 -5.57
CA VAL A 190 7.95 3.49 -4.56
C VAL A 190 9.04 4.08 -3.65
N ASP A 191 9.90 4.97 -4.17
CA ASP A 191 10.84 5.76 -3.36
C ASP A 191 10.10 6.63 -2.34
N ARG A 192 9.10 7.37 -2.78
CA ARG A 192 8.27 8.21 -1.90
C ARG A 192 7.50 7.39 -0.89
N LEU A 193 6.95 6.25 -1.30
CA LEU A 193 6.24 5.37 -0.39
C LEU A 193 7.17 4.84 0.70
N LEU A 194 8.37 4.37 0.34
CA LEU A 194 9.35 3.93 1.33
C LEU A 194 9.71 5.09 2.28
N PHE A 195 9.98 6.29 1.74
CA PHE A 195 10.28 7.47 2.56
C PHE A 195 9.16 7.76 3.56
N GLU A 196 7.91 7.84 3.10
CA GLU A 196 6.75 8.09 3.97
C GLU A 196 6.61 7.00 5.06
N LEU A 197 6.80 5.73 4.70
CA LEU A 197 6.76 4.63 5.67
C LEU A 197 7.89 4.72 6.71
N THR A 198 9.11 5.04 6.29
CA THR A 198 10.25 5.20 7.22
C THR A 198 10.08 6.37 8.17
N MET A 199 9.30 7.39 7.81
CA MET A 199 8.98 8.52 8.70
C MET A 199 7.94 8.16 9.77
N ILE A 200 7.02 7.24 9.50
CA ILE A 200 5.94 6.90 10.46
C ILE A 200 6.25 5.68 11.32
N VAL A 201 7.11 4.77 10.86
CA VAL A 201 7.41 3.51 11.56
C VAL A 201 8.09 3.73 12.93
N PRO A 202 9.08 4.61 13.10
CA PRO A 202 9.66 4.89 14.42
C PRO A 202 8.64 5.37 15.45
N LEU A 203 7.55 6.00 14.99
CA LEU A 203 6.45 6.52 15.81
C LEU A 203 5.21 5.59 15.75
N ALA A 204 5.39 4.32 15.39
CA ALA A 204 4.29 3.38 15.19
C ALA A 204 3.43 3.17 16.45
N HIS A 205 4.04 3.22 17.63
CA HIS A 205 3.38 3.06 18.93
C HIS A 205 2.56 4.29 19.36
N GLU A 206 2.82 5.45 18.79
CA GLU A 206 2.12 6.69 19.13
C GLU A 206 0.74 6.76 18.42
N ASN A 207 -0.21 7.42 19.06
CA ASN A 207 -1.46 7.80 18.40
C ASN A 207 -1.21 8.95 17.41
N LEU A 208 -2.18 9.23 16.55
CA LEU A 208 -2.17 10.42 15.73
C LEU A 208 -2.19 11.67 16.62
N THR A 209 -1.41 12.67 16.26
CA THR A 209 -1.55 14.02 16.82
C THR A 209 -2.83 14.69 16.32
N SER A 210 -3.31 15.72 17.01
CA SER A 210 -4.52 16.47 16.57
C SER A 210 -4.40 17.02 15.14
N THR A 211 -3.18 17.41 14.73
CA THR A 211 -2.92 17.87 13.35
C THR A 211 -3.03 16.72 12.35
N GLN A 212 -2.52 15.56 12.68
CA GLN A 212 -2.63 14.36 11.81
C GLN A 212 -4.08 13.86 11.73
N GLU A 213 -4.83 13.90 12.83
CA GLU A 213 -6.26 13.57 12.85
C GLU A 213 -7.05 14.51 11.95
N ALA A 214 -6.81 15.82 12.04
CA ALA A 214 -7.46 16.82 11.19
C ALA A 214 -7.14 16.59 9.70
N ASN A 215 -5.88 16.31 9.38
CA ASN A 215 -5.46 15.98 8.01
C ASN A 215 -6.16 14.70 7.51
N PHE A 216 -6.21 13.64 8.30
CA PHE A 216 -6.91 12.41 7.91
C PHE A 216 -8.40 12.66 7.62
N VAL A 217 -9.07 13.48 8.46
CA VAL A 217 -10.46 13.89 8.26
C VAL A 217 -10.63 14.64 6.95
N GLU A 218 -9.73 15.58 6.63
CA GLU A 218 -9.73 16.29 5.36
C GLU A 218 -9.62 15.34 4.18
N LEU A 219 -8.63 14.44 4.18
CA LEU A 219 -8.40 13.47 3.11
C LEU A 219 -9.57 12.49 2.94
N ALA A 220 -10.20 12.07 4.04
CA ALA A 220 -11.40 11.24 3.99
C ALA A 220 -12.59 12.01 3.39
N ASN A 221 -12.72 13.28 3.71
CA ASN A 221 -13.77 14.16 3.20
C ASN A 221 -13.62 14.51 1.71
N LEU A 222 -12.46 14.30 1.11
CA LEU A 222 -12.29 14.41 -0.35
C LEU A 222 -13.01 13.27 -1.09
N ASN A 223 -13.30 12.15 -0.43
CA ASN A 223 -13.94 11.02 -1.08
C ASN A 223 -15.39 11.34 -1.46
N PRO A 224 -15.78 11.23 -2.74
CA PRO A 224 -17.12 11.60 -3.21
C PRO A 224 -18.23 10.69 -2.67
N LEU A 225 -17.88 9.50 -2.15
CA LEU A 225 -18.85 8.60 -1.51
C LEU A 225 -19.25 9.02 -0.09
N VAL A 226 -18.54 9.99 0.49
CA VAL A 226 -18.87 10.55 1.81
C VAL A 226 -20.01 11.56 1.67
N GLN A 227 -21.22 11.10 1.95
CA GLN A 227 -22.43 11.93 1.84
C GLN A 227 -22.49 13.02 2.91
N LYS A 228 -22.15 12.68 4.17
CA LYS A 228 -22.06 13.61 5.29
C LYS A 228 -20.60 13.76 5.70
N LYS A 229 -20.07 14.99 5.61
CA LYS A 229 -18.69 15.27 5.99
C LYS A 229 -18.44 14.98 7.47
N PHE A 230 -17.32 14.35 7.73
CA PHE A 230 -16.83 14.13 9.09
C PHE A 230 -16.26 15.43 9.65
N THR A 231 -16.42 15.66 10.94
CA THR A 231 -15.85 16.81 11.65
C THR A 231 -14.67 16.40 12.53
N THR A 232 -14.65 15.13 12.96
CA THR A 232 -13.59 14.59 13.82
C THR A 232 -13.12 13.22 13.37
N PHE A 233 -11.88 12.86 13.71
CA PHE A 233 -11.33 11.53 13.50
C PHE A 233 -12.14 10.45 14.26
N SER A 234 -12.61 10.78 15.46
CA SER A 234 -13.45 9.87 16.27
C SER A 234 -14.76 9.49 15.58
N GLU A 235 -15.37 10.38 14.80
CA GLU A 235 -16.55 10.05 13.99
C GLU A 235 -16.22 9.01 12.91
N ILE A 236 -15.06 9.13 12.27
CA ILE A 236 -14.61 8.17 11.26
C ILE A 236 -14.43 6.80 11.90
N ILE A 237 -13.70 6.71 13.02
CA ILE A 237 -13.39 5.43 13.68
C ILE A 237 -14.65 4.72 14.19
N LYS A 238 -15.66 5.44 14.64
CA LYS A 238 -16.93 4.85 15.11
C LYS A 238 -17.79 4.26 13.97
N ASN A 239 -17.54 4.66 12.73
CA ASN A 239 -18.29 4.20 11.55
C ASN A 239 -17.57 3.07 10.79
N ILE A 240 -16.50 2.49 11.34
CA ILE A 240 -15.73 1.36 10.82
C ILE A 240 -16.09 0.09 11.57
#